data_97bf1608fade90e4d2e017b7436f4756
#
_entry.id   97bf1608fade90e4d2e017b7436f4756
#
_cell.length_a   1.000
_cell.length_b   1.000
_cell.length_c   1.000
_cell.angle_alpha   90.00
_cell.angle_beta   90.00
_cell.angle_gamma   90.00
#
_symmetry.space_group_name_H-M   'P 1'
#
loop_
_entity.id
_entity.type
_entity.pdbx_description
1 polymer ?
#
loop_
_entity_poly.entity_id
_entity_poly.type
_entity_poly.pdbx_seq_one_letter_code
_entity_poly.pdbx_strand_id
1 'polypeptide(L)'
;MMFPINDQNVSPYSNHSHGKLNDAKVSKLKQALRNEQEVQHLARSIDDQDLIHILEFGMKPAVDVSRFSEQLLDFIMKDNQEDFEHILIQLGKIMDRFDRKDFQKTAVGLFSRLFKKTDNMMDRLINKYLSIGKEIDQIYVKIFKYKREMAEMSNRLGQMLEQNYQYYLTLEKYIVAAEMRLNEWAASKEMRLEQPAGDLMVSTEVDTLQNAINALEHRIYDLEMAKMVALQAVPQIKMLQSGNDRLVAKMNSSFMSTIPIFKDGLIQSIAAKRQKLVGDSLRELGKRTNEIVKNKNINPQSREVPPVLDAPTIEIELIEECYHIIMKGMQETRSIEEENKRVKEKSRERLVKLLKTISASQ
;
A
#
# COMPACT_ATOMS: atom_id res chain seq x y z
N MET A 1 -5.25 13.40 25.33
CA MET A 1 -5.18 12.36 26.37
C MET A 1 -4.52 11.14 25.77
N MET A 2 -3.27 10.90 26.14
CA MET A 2 -2.45 9.76 25.69
C MET A 2 -2.77 8.59 26.61
N PHE A 3 -3.32 7.49 26.07
CA PHE A 3 -3.46 6.25 26.83
C PHE A 3 -2.10 5.56 26.89
N PRO A 4 -1.67 5.03 28.02
CA PRO A 4 -0.43 4.28 28.13
C PRO A 4 -0.58 2.95 27.39
N ILE A 5 0.30 2.72 26.41
CA ILE A 5 0.45 1.44 25.73
C ILE A 5 1.04 0.46 26.76
N ASN A 6 0.22 -0.51 27.14
CA ASN A 6 0.64 -1.57 28.05
C ASN A 6 1.59 -2.53 27.29
N ASP A 7 2.86 -2.53 27.68
CA ASP A 7 3.97 -3.25 27.04
C ASP A 7 3.87 -4.80 27.12
N GLN A 8 2.74 -5.35 27.55
CA GLN A 8 2.56 -6.80 27.72
C GLN A 8 1.94 -7.53 26.53
N ASN A 9 1.50 -6.82 25.48
CA ASN A 9 0.96 -7.43 24.25
C ASN A 9 1.89 -7.19 23.04
N VAL A 10 3.14 -7.58 23.16
CA VAL A 10 4.07 -7.55 22.02
C VAL A 10 3.73 -8.74 21.12
N SER A 11 3.05 -8.44 20.00
CA SER A 11 2.86 -9.41 18.90
C SER A 11 4.19 -10.13 18.60
N PRO A 12 4.22 -11.47 18.51
CA PRO A 12 5.44 -12.22 18.19
C PRO A 12 6.05 -11.83 16.82
N TYR A 13 5.37 -10.98 16.04
CA TYR A 13 5.80 -10.50 14.73
C TYR A 13 6.45 -9.11 14.72
N SER A 14 6.68 -8.48 15.89
CA SER A 14 7.17 -7.08 15.97
C SER A 14 8.67 -6.90 15.79
N ASN A 15 9.46 -7.88 15.35
CA ASN A 15 10.88 -7.72 15.07
C ASN A 15 11.25 -8.05 13.62
N HIS A 16 11.91 -7.11 12.96
CA HIS A 16 12.49 -7.11 11.61
C HIS A 16 13.63 -8.14 11.41
N SER A 17 13.45 -9.38 11.85
CA SER A 17 14.38 -10.46 11.54
C SER A 17 13.62 -11.66 10.98
N HIS A 18 14.01 -12.07 9.79
CA HIS A 18 13.46 -13.15 9.00
C HIS A 18 13.19 -14.42 9.82
N GLY A 19 11.93 -14.73 10.04
CA GLY A 19 11.36 -16.05 9.78
C GLY A 19 11.73 -17.23 10.65
N LYS A 20 12.20 -17.11 11.89
CA LYS A 20 12.06 -18.19 12.86
C LYS A 20 11.26 -17.64 14.05
N LEU A 21 10.02 -18.13 14.24
CA LEU A 21 9.37 -18.02 15.52
C LEU A 21 10.41 -18.55 16.52
N ASN A 22 10.80 -17.70 17.47
CA ASN A 22 11.78 -18.09 18.46
C ASN A 22 11.09 -19.15 19.36
N ASP A 23 11.51 -20.42 19.27
CA ASP A 23 10.91 -21.56 20.00
C ASP A 23 10.70 -21.22 21.48
N ALA A 24 11.58 -20.39 22.06
CA ALA A 24 11.46 -19.87 23.41
C ALA A 24 10.24 -18.96 23.62
N LYS A 25 9.81 -18.18 22.60
CA LYS A 25 8.62 -17.32 22.69
C LYS A 25 7.33 -18.15 22.59
N VAL A 26 7.33 -19.13 21.69
CA VAL A 26 6.19 -20.07 21.55
C VAL A 26 6.02 -20.88 22.83
N SER A 27 7.09 -21.40 23.40
CA SER A 27 7.05 -22.14 24.68
C SER A 27 6.53 -21.29 25.84
N LYS A 28 6.97 -20.03 25.94
CA LYS A 28 6.44 -19.09 26.95
C LYS A 28 4.97 -18.79 26.73
N LEU A 29 4.53 -18.62 25.48
CA LEU A 29 3.12 -18.40 25.17
C LEU A 29 2.28 -19.62 25.58
N LYS A 30 2.68 -20.83 25.19
CA LYS A 30 1.97 -22.06 25.59
C LYS A 30 1.91 -22.20 27.11
N GLN A 31 2.99 -21.88 27.83
CA GLN A 31 3.01 -21.90 29.29
C GLN A 31 2.06 -20.88 29.92
N ALA A 32 1.98 -19.66 29.36
CA ALA A 32 1.02 -18.65 29.82
C ALA A 32 -0.42 -19.09 29.57
N LEU A 33 -0.72 -19.63 28.38
CA LEU A 33 -2.05 -20.13 28.01
C LEU A 33 -2.54 -21.26 28.90
N ARG A 34 -1.67 -22.17 29.33
CA ARG A 34 -2.04 -23.26 30.30
C ARG A 34 -2.61 -22.73 31.60
N ASN A 35 -2.24 -21.53 32.02
CA ASN A 35 -2.71 -20.88 33.22
C ASN A 35 -4.00 -20.07 33.05
N GLU A 36 -4.44 -19.85 31.78
CA GLU A 36 -5.69 -19.13 31.53
C GLU A 36 -6.92 -19.97 31.88
N GLN A 37 -7.87 -19.35 32.57
CA GLN A 37 -9.12 -20.02 32.98
C GLN A 37 -9.91 -20.55 31.80
N GLU A 38 -9.93 -19.80 30.68
CA GLU A 38 -10.58 -20.19 29.43
C GLU A 38 -10.01 -21.50 28.89
N VAL A 39 -8.68 -21.61 28.82
CA VAL A 39 -7.98 -22.81 28.31
C VAL A 39 -8.22 -24.01 29.21
N GLN A 40 -8.21 -23.82 30.54
CA GLN A 40 -8.54 -24.86 31.47
C GLN A 40 -10.00 -25.34 31.36
N HIS A 41 -10.93 -24.40 31.11
CA HIS A 41 -12.32 -24.75 30.86
C HIS A 41 -12.47 -25.54 29.55
N LEU A 42 -11.80 -25.11 28.47
CA LEU A 42 -11.77 -25.84 27.20
C LEU A 42 -11.23 -27.27 27.39
N ALA A 43 -10.13 -27.45 28.12
CA ALA A 43 -9.57 -28.77 28.39
C ALA A 43 -10.58 -29.68 29.16
N ARG A 44 -11.27 -29.15 30.16
CA ARG A 44 -12.27 -29.91 30.93
C ARG A 44 -13.53 -30.24 30.12
N SER A 45 -13.84 -29.48 29.06
CA SER A 45 -15.02 -29.76 28.23
C SER A 45 -14.82 -30.97 27.31
N ILE A 46 -13.58 -31.45 27.11
CA ILE A 46 -13.31 -32.61 26.27
C ILE A 46 -13.60 -33.89 27.07
N ASP A 47 -14.57 -34.68 26.61
CA ASP A 47 -15.02 -35.92 27.23
C ASP A 47 -14.48 -37.14 26.44
N ASP A 48 -13.88 -38.12 27.14
CA ASP A 48 -13.35 -39.35 26.57
C ASP A 48 -14.44 -40.33 26.08
N GLN A 49 -15.69 -40.12 26.52
CA GLN A 49 -16.85 -40.92 26.09
C GLN A 49 -17.53 -40.34 24.81
N ASP A 50 -17.25 -39.09 24.42
CA ASP A 50 -17.87 -38.42 23.27
C ASP A 50 -16.87 -38.22 22.15
N LEU A 51 -16.69 -39.26 21.32
CA LEU A 51 -15.80 -39.19 20.15
C LEU A 51 -16.22 -38.11 19.14
N ILE A 52 -17.54 -37.84 19.01
CA ILE A 52 -18.03 -36.80 18.08
C ILE A 52 -17.58 -35.44 18.56
N HIS A 53 -17.76 -35.18 19.86
CA HIS A 53 -17.29 -33.90 20.47
C HIS A 53 -15.76 -33.72 20.32
N ILE A 54 -14.98 -34.79 20.45
CA ILE A 54 -13.52 -34.75 20.24
C ILE A 54 -13.20 -34.35 18.81
N LEU A 55 -13.85 -34.96 17.79
CA LEU A 55 -13.62 -34.66 16.38
C LEU A 55 -14.06 -33.24 15.99
N GLU A 56 -15.09 -32.69 16.63
CA GLU A 56 -15.58 -31.33 16.40
C GLU A 56 -14.86 -30.28 17.26
N PHE A 57 -14.04 -30.68 18.23
CA PHE A 57 -13.35 -29.76 19.12
C PHE A 57 -12.46 -28.76 18.31
N GLY A 58 -12.72 -27.45 18.47
CA GLY A 58 -12.00 -26.42 17.72
C GLY A 58 -12.35 -26.32 16.22
N MET A 59 -13.46 -26.94 15.77
CA MET A 59 -13.90 -26.82 14.37
C MET A 59 -14.19 -25.36 13.99
N LYS A 60 -14.85 -24.61 14.86
CA LYS A 60 -15.19 -23.21 14.60
C LYS A 60 -13.95 -22.35 14.30
N PRO A 61 -12.91 -22.28 15.15
CA PRO A 61 -11.73 -21.49 14.86
C PRO A 61 -10.96 -21.97 13.61
N ALA A 62 -10.96 -23.27 13.30
CA ALA A 62 -10.36 -23.79 12.07
C ALA A 62 -11.10 -23.31 10.81
N VAL A 63 -12.44 -23.34 10.82
CA VAL A 63 -13.29 -22.79 9.74
C VAL A 63 -13.11 -21.27 9.62
N ASP A 64 -12.96 -20.55 10.72
CA ASP A 64 -12.74 -19.10 10.70
C ASP A 64 -11.42 -18.74 9.99
N VAL A 65 -10.35 -19.53 10.15
CA VAL A 65 -9.09 -19.36 9.40
C VAL A 65 -9.26 -19.67 7.91
N SER A 66 -10.02 -20.71 7.56
CA SER A 66 -10.32 -21.01 6.14
C SER A 66 -11.06 -19.85 5.48
N ARG A 67 -12.13 -19.39 6.13
CA ARG A 67 -12.92 -18.23 5.66
C ARG A 67 -12.07 -16.96 5.53
N PHE A 68 -11.18 -16.71 6.48
CA PHE A 68 -10.24 -15.60 6.42
C PHE A 68 -9.32 -15.71 5.20
N SER A 69 -8.80 -16.90 4.91
CA SER A 69 -7.93 -17.12 3.75
C SER A 69 -8.65 -16.89 2.43
N GLU A 70 -9.95 -17.27 2.35
CA GLU A 70 -10.80 -16.95 1.20
C GLU A 70 -11.02 -15.44 1.06
N GLN A 71 -11.31 -14.74 2.17
CA GLN A 71 -11.45 -13.27 2.17
C GLN A 71 -10.17 -12.56 1.73
N LEU A 72 -9.00 -13.05 2.17
CA LEU A 72 -7.71 -12.52 1.75
C LEU A 72 -7.48 -12.76 0.25
N LEU A 73 -7.83 -13.95 -0.25
CA LEU A 73 -7.73 -14.26 -1.66
C LEU A 73 -8.64 -13.34 -2.51
N ASP A 74 -9.90 -13.16 -2.10
CA ASP A 74 -10.84 -12.25 -2.75
C ASP A 74 -10.33 -10.80 -2.73
N PHE A 75 -9.75 -10.38 -1.62
CA PHE A 75 -9.14 -9.05 -1.49
C PHE A 75 -8.01 -8.84 -2.49
N ILE A 76 -7.14 -9.85 -2.67
CA ILE A 76 -6.03 -9.80 -3.63
C ILE A 76 -6.54 -9.77 -5.08
N MET A 77 -7.65 -10.45 -5.36
CA MET A 77 -8.22 -10.55 -6.71
C MET A 77 -9.02 -9.33 -7.15
N LYS A 78 -9.54 -8.53 -6.21
CA LYS A 78 -10.28 -7.28 -6.48
C LYS A 78 -9.31 -6.13 -6.72
N ASP A 79 -8.64 -6.11 -7.88
CA ASP A 79 -7.62 -5.11 -8.16
C ASP A 79 -8.02 -4.19 -9.32
N ASN A 80 -7.89 -2.87 -9.10
CA ASN A 80 -8.10 -1.81 -10.08
C ASN A 80 -6.78 -1.33 -10.72
N GLN A 81 -5.79 -2.19 -10.90
CA GLN A 81 -4.44 -1.82 -11.39
C GLN A 81 -4.44 -1.26 -12.82
N GLU A 82 -5.37 -1.68 -13.67
CA GLU A 82 -5.44 -1.19 -15.07
C GLU A 82 -5.67 0.33 -15.15
N ASP A 83 -6.36 0.90 -14.16
CA ASP A 83 -6.66 2.33 -14.14
C ASP A 83 -5.43 3.20 -13.92
N PHE A 84 -4.46 2.75 -13.11
CA PHE A 84 -3.31 3.58 -12.77
C PHE A 84 -2.24 3.61 -13.87
N GLU A 85 -1.98 2.51 -14.55
CA GLU A 85 -1.10 2.49 -15.71
C GLU A 85 -1.62 3.45 -16.80
N HIS A 86 -2.95 3.46 -17.01
CA HIS A 86 -3.57 4.39 -17.94
C HIS A 86 -3.39 5.86 -17.52
N ILE A 87 -3.47 6.15 -16.22
CA ILE A 87 -3.19 7.49 -15.67
C ILE A 87 -1.74 7.90 -15.95
N LEU A 88 -0.77 7.01 -15.72
CA LEU A 88 0.65 7.28 -16.01
C LEU A 88 0.92 7.49 -17.51
N ILE A 89 0.26 6.73 -18.38
CA ILE A 89 0.36 6.93 -19.83
C ILE A 89 -0.20 8.31 -20.23
N GLN A 90 -1.34 8.70 -19.66
CA GLN A 90 -1.92 10.03 -19.90
C GLN A 90 -0.98 11.13 -19.40
N LEU A 91 -0.42 11.00 -18.20
CA LEU A 91 0.55 11.95 -17.66
C LEU A 91 1.78 12.07 -18.57
N GLY A 92 2.31 10.94 -19.06
CA GLY A 92 3.44 10.93 -19.99
C GLY A 92 3.14 11.73 -21.26
N LYS A 93 1.99 11.50 -21.91
CA LYS A 93 1.57 12.24 -23.10
C LYS A 93 1.44 13.75 -22.86
N ILE A 94 1.05 14.17 -21.65
CA ILE A 94 0.97 15.57 -21.27
C ILE A 94 2.38 16.15 -21.09
N MET A 95 3.26 15.41 -20.38
CA MET A 95 4.64 15.83 -20.14
C MET A 95 5.46 15.93 -21.43
N ASP A 96 5.25 15.04 -22.41
CA ASP A 96 5.93 15.05 -23.71
C ASP A 96 5.63 16.32 -24.53
N ARG A 97 4.58 17.07 -24.22
CA ARG A 97 4.26 18.34 -24.86
C ARG A 97 5.02 19.54 -24.28
N PHE A 98 5.69 19.33 -23.14
CA PHE A 98 6.56 20.36 -22.57
C PHE A 98 7.84 20.49 -23.39
N ASP A 99 8.16 21.72 -23.82
CA ASP A 99 9.42 22.04 -24.54
C ASP A 99 10.09 23.24 -23.87
N ARG A 100 11.28 23.03 -23.33
CA ARG A 100 12.12 24.07 -22.75
C ARG A 100 12.36 25.22 -23.72
N LYS A 101 12.52 24.94 -25.03
CA LYS A 101 12.79 25.94 -26.05
C LYS A 101 11.69 26.98 -26.15
N ASP A 102 10.46 26.62 -25.79
CA ASP A 102 9.34 27.55 -25.79
C ASP A 102 9.53 28.70 -24.76
N PHE A 103 10.38 28.50 -23.74
CA PHE A 103 10.67 29.48 -22.69
C PHE A 103 12.02 30.17 -22.87
N GLN A 104 12.91 29.68 -23.75
CA GLN A 104 14.19 30.31 -24.02
C GLN A 104 14.02 31.64 -24.75
N LYS A 105 15.00 32.54 -24.59
CA LYS A 105 15.03 33.83 -25.26
C LYS A 105 15.04 33.62 -26.78
N THR A 106 13.95 33.88 -27.46
CA THR A 106 13.97 34.04 -28.91
C THR A 106 14.86 35.24 -29.19
N ALA A 107 15.99 35.04 -29.87
CA ALA A 107 16.84 36.13 -30.31
C ALA A 107 16.01 37.08 -31.18
N VAL A 108 15.69 38.25 -30.63
CA VAL A 108 14.84 39.28 -31.25
C VAL A 108 15.64 40.03 -32.36
N GLY A 109 16.60 39.37 -33.02
CA GLY A 109 17.50 40.02 -33.96
C GLY A 109 17.06 40.06 -35.43
N LEU A 110 16.12 39.22 -35.87
CA LEU A 110 15.78 39.10 -37.31
C LEU A 110 14.28 39.11 -37.66
N PHE A 111 13.37 39.13 -36.67
CA PHE A 111 11.93 38.98 -36.94
C PHE A 111 11.06 40.21 -36.66
N SER A 112 11.65 41.40 -36.46
CA SER A 112 10.88 42.64 -36.23
C SER A 112 10.07 43.10 -37.47
N ARG A 113 10.19 42.44 -38.60
CA ARG A 113 9.46 42.81 -39.85
C ARG A 113 8.09 42.13 -40.03
N LEU A 114 7.61 41.31 -39.07
CA LEU A 114 6.38 40.53 -39.24
C LEU A 114 5.45 40.64 -38.01
N PHE A 115 5.14 41.86 -37.58
CA PHE A 115 4.31 42.14 -36.38
C PHE A 115 2.93 41.47 -36.34
N LYS A 116 2.34 41.07 -37.45
CA LYS A 116 1.06 40.30 -37.44
C LYS A 116 1.20 38.81 -37.18
N LYS A 117 2.42 38.22 -37.26
CA LYS A 117 2.65 36.80 -37.02
C LYS A 117 3.04 36.47 -35.57
N THR A 118 3.51 37.44 -34.78
CA THR A 118 3.96 37.25 -33.40
C THR A 118 2.81 37.11 -32.44
N ASP A 119 1.69 37.81 -32.60
CA ASP A 119 0.51 37.69 -31.75
C ASP A 119 -0.09 36.28 -31.83
N ASN A 120 -0.26 35.74 -33.03
CA ASN A 120 -0.77 34.40 -33.24
C ASN A 120 0.15 33.29 -32.65
N MET A 121 1.46 33.54 -32.59
CA MET A 121 2.42 32.58 -32.06
C MET A 121 2.40 32.57 -30.51
N MET A 122 2.26 33.75 -29.89
CA MET A 122 2.13 33.89 -28.44
C MET A 122 0.80 33.30 -27.97
N ASP A 123 -0.30 33.58 -28.63
CA ASP A 123 -1.60 33.02 -28.30
C ASP A 123 -1.61 31.47 -28.39
N ARG A 124 -0.94 30.93 -29.41
CA ARG A 124 -0.75 29.47 -29.53
C ARG A 124 0.05 28.90 -28.36
N LEU A 125 1.11 29.57 -27.92
CA LEU A 125 1.93 29.15 -26.81
C LEU A 125 1.13 29.20 -25.51
N ILE A 126 0.43 30.30 -25.28
CA ILE A 126 -0.46 30.46 -24.08
C ILE A 126 -1.50 29.35 -24.08
N ASN A 127 -2.21 29.14 -25.17
CA ASN A 127 -3.24 28.11 -25.28
C ASN A 127 -2.68 26.69 -25.09
N LYS A 128 -1.49 26.40 -25.64
CA LYS A 128 -0.80 25.13 -25.42
C LYS A 128 -0.60 24.85 -23.91
N TYR A 129 -0.01 25.79 -23.19
CA TYR A 129 0.34 25.59 -21.78
C TYR A 129 -0.83 25.75 -20.82
N LEU A 130 -1.85 26.53 -21.15
CA LEU A 130 -3.11 26.54 -20.43
C LEU A 130 -3.86 25.19 -20.57
N SER A 131 -3.81 24.58 -21.77
CA SER A 131 -4.35 23.23 -21.98
C SER A 131 -3.58 22.20 -21.17
N ILE A 132 -2.24 22.22 -21.21
CA ILE A 132 -1.38 21.36 -20.38
C ILE A 132 -1.74 21.50 -18.90
N GLY A 133 -1.86 22.72 -18.39
CA GLY A 133 -2.22 22.99 -17.01
C GLY A 133 -3.56 22.37 -16.59
N LYS A 134 -4.60 22.51 -17.43
CA LYS A 134 -5.92 21.91 -17.16
C LYS A 134 -5.88 20.38 -17.17
N GLU A 135 -5.17 19.80 -18.13
CA GLU A 135 -5.03 18.35 -18.23
C GLU A 135 -4.24 17.78 -17.06
N ILE A 136 -3.19 18.48 -16.63
CA ILE A 136 -2.42 18.13 -15.42
C ILE A 136 -3.32 18.13 -14.18
N ASP A 137 -4.20 19.13 -14.01
CA ASP A 137 -5.14 19.16 -12.89
C ASP A 137 -6.04 17.92 -12.86
N GLN A 138 -6.54 17.50 -14.01
CA GLN A 138 -7.38 16.30 -14.11
C GLN A 138 -6.59 15.04 -13.74
N ILE A 139 -5.35 14.92 -14.20
CA ILE A 139 -4.48 13.79 -13.84
C ILE A 139 -4.11 13.82 -12.36
N TYR A 140 -3.80 14.99 -11.81
CA TYR A 140 -3.49 15.15 -10.39
C TYR A 140 -4.63 14.63 -9.49
N VAL A 141 -5.88 14.95 -9.81
CA VAL A 141 -7.06 14.45 -9.09
C VAL A 141 -7.15 12.92 -9.17
N LYS A 142 -6.90 12.35 -10.36
CA LYS A 142 -6.90 10.88 -10.52
C LYS A 142 -5.80 10.21 -9.71
N ILE A 143 -4.57 10.74 -9.73
CA ILE A 143 -3.45 10.23 -8.93
C ILE A 143 -3.77 10.34 -7.43
N PHE A 144 -4.35 11.46 -7.01
CA PHE A 144 -4.76 11.66 -5.60
C PHE A 144 -5.78 10.63 -5.16
N LYS A 145 -6.80 10.34 -5.99
CA LYS A 145 -7.80 9.33 -5.72
C LYS A 145 -7.17 7.94 -5.60
N TYR A 146 -6.35 7.55 -6.56
CA TYR A 146 -5.66 6.26 -6.55
C TYR A 146 -4.74 6.09 -5.33
N LYS A 147 -3.97 7.14 -4.99
CA LYS A 147 -3.14 7.16 -3.77
C LYS A 147 -3.97 6.90 -2.52
N ARG A 148 -5.15 7.52 -2.42
CA ARG A 148 -6.06 7.32 -1.30
C ARG A 148 -6.57 5.89 -1.24
N GLU A 149 -6.96 5.32 -2.37
CA GLU A 149 -7.39 3.93 -2.47
C GLU A 149 -6.29 2.97 -2.01
N MET A 150 -5.03 3.19 -2.43
CA MET A 150 -3.89 2.38 -1.99
C MET A 150 -3.63 2.49 -0.48
N ALA A 151 -3.76 3.69 0.09
CA ALA A 151 -3.63 3.87 1.53
C ALA A 151 -4.76 3.18 2.31
N GLU A 152 -5.99 3.23 1.81
CA GLU A 152 -7.14 2.50 2.39
C GLU A 152 -6.94 0.98 2.30
N MET A 153 -6.42 0.48 1.17
CA MET A 153 -6.07 -0.94 1.02
C MET A 153 -4.97 -1.36 1.99
N SER A 154 -3.94 -0.56 2.18
CA SER A 154 -2.88 -0.83 3.16
C SER A 154 -3.44 -0.91 4.58
N ASN A 155 -4.33 0.01 4.96
CA ASN A 155 -5.01 -0.03 6.25
C ASN A 155 -5.87 -1.28 6.45
N ARG A 156 -6.62 -1.70 5.42
CA ARG A 156 -7.40 -2.95 5.46
C ARG A 156 -6.52 -4.17 5.64
N LEU A 157 -5.38 -4.24 4.94
CA LEU A 157 -4.39 -5.30 5.13
C LEU A 157 -3.85 -5.32 6.57
N GLY A 158 -3.63 -4.15 7.19
CA GLY A 158 -3.27 -4.04 8.60
C GLY A 158 -4.34 -4.62 9.54
N GLN A 159 -5.62 -4.33 9.28
CA GLN A 159 -6.75 -4.91 10.02
C GLN A 159 -6.85 -6.43 9.84
N MET A 160 -6.66 -6.92 8.61
CA MET A 160 -6.62 -8.35 8.32
C MET A 160 -5.46 -9.06 9.02
N LEU A 161 -4.30 -8.41 9.13
CA LEU A 161 -3.16 -8.96 9.87
C LEU A 161 -3.49 -9.13 11.35
N GLU A 162 -4.12 -8.14 11.97
CA GLU A 162 -4.55 -8.21 13.37
C GLU A 162 -5.61 -9.30 13.58
N GLN A 163 -6.61 -9.37 12.71
CA GLN A 163 -7.63 -10.42 12.75
C GLN A 163 -7.02 -11.81 12.62
N ASN A 164 -6.08 -12.00 11.72
CA ASN A 164 -5.34 -13.26 11.55
C ASN A 164 -4.54 -13.65 12.80
N TYR A 165 -3.99 -12.67 13.50
CA TYR A 165 -3.31 -12.90 14.77
C TYR A 165 -4.28 -13.41 15.85
N GLN A 166 -5.49 -12.87 15.91
CA GLN A 166 -6.51 -13.34 16.85
C GLN A 166 -6.94 -14.79 16.55
N TYR A 167 -7.08 -15.17 15.28
CA TYR A 167 -7.34 -16.56 14.90
C TYR A 167 -6.20 -17.48 15.30
N TYR A 168 -4.95 -17.08 15.09
CA TYR A 168 -3.78 -17.81 15.54
C TYR A 168 -3.81 -18.05 17.07
N LEU A 169 -4.07 -17.02 17.87
CA LEU A 169 -4.16 -17.13 19.33
C LEU A 169 -5.30 -18.05 19.75
N THR A 170 -6.45 -17.94 19.10
CA THR A 170 -7.59 -18.81 19.39
C THR A 170 -7.26 -20.28 19.12
N LEU A 171 -6.67 -20.59 17.96
CA LEU A 171 -6.23 -21.95 17.65
C LEU A 171 -5.20 -22.46 18.68
N GLU A 172 -4.24 -21.63 19.06
CA GLU A 172 -3.24 -22.01 20.07
C GLU A 172 -3.88 -22.34 21.42
N LYS A 173 -4.93 -21.62 21.84
CA LYS A 173 -5.72 -21.94 23.05
C LYS A 173 -6.36 -23.33 22.96
N TYR A 174 -6.99 -23.65 21.83
CA TYR A 174 -7.60 -24.97 21.61
C TYR A 174 -6.56 -26.10 21.59
N ILE A 175 -5.42 -25.88 20.93
CA ILE A 175 -4.32 -26.84 20.86
C ILE A 175 -3.77 -27.11 22.27
N VAL A 176 -3.50 -26.05 23.06
CA VAL A 176 -2.98 -26.17 24.40
C VAL A 176 -4.00 -26.90 25.33
N ALA A 177 -5.28 -26.61 25.18
CA ALA A 177 -6.35 -27.30 25.94
C ALA A 177 -6.39 -28.78 25.57
N ALA A 178 -6.32 -29.14 24.31
CA ALA A 178 -6.27 -30.54 23.87
C ALA A 178 -5.00 -31.27 24.34
N GLU A 179 -3.82 -30.61 24.26
CA GLU A 179 -2.57 -31.17 24.79
C GLU A 179 -2.65 -31.44 26.32
N MET A 180 -3.27 -30.54 27.08
CA MET A 180 -3.48 -30.73 28.50
C MET A 180 -4.35 -31.96 28.77
N ARG A 181 -5.47 -32.08 28.05
CA ARG A 181 -6.38 -33.22 28.21
C ARG A 181 -5.76 -34.54 27.79
N LEU A 182 -5.00 -34.52 26.68
CA LEU A 182 -4.25 -35.70 26.22
C LEU A 182 -3.27 -36.22 27.28
N ASN A 183 -2.51 -35.30 27.90
CA ASN A 183 -1.57 -35.68 28.96
C ASN A 183 -2.29 -36.28 30.19
N GLU A 184 -3.46 -35.74 30.58
CA GLU A 184 -4.27 -36.28 31.67
C GLU A 184 -4.76 -37.70 31.36
N TRP A 185 -5.24 -37.93 30.11
CA TRP A 185 -5.72 -39.24 29.68
C TRP A 185 -4.60 -40.28 29.58
N ALA A 186 -3.44 -39.89 29.06
CA ALA A 186 -2.27 -40.75 28.96
C ALA A 186 -1.84 -41.22 30.36
N ALA A 187 -1.78 -40.33 31.35
CA ALA A 187 -1.46 -40.67 32.73
C ALA A 187 -2.53 -41.59 33.36
N SER A 188 -3.82 -41.30 33.09
CA SER A 188 -4.92 -42.14 33.57
C SER A 188 -4.89 -43.55 32.97
N LYS A 189 -4.54 -43.69 31.72
CA LYS A 189 -4.37 -44.96 31.04
C LYS A 189 -3.25 -45.81 31.68
N GLU A 190 -2.07 -45.20 31.92
CA GLU A 190 -0.95 -45.88 32.58
C GLU A 190 -1.34 -46.41 33.95
N MET A 191 -2.03 -45.61 34.79
CA MET A 191 -2.51 -46.03 36.10
C MET A 191 -3.51 -47.18 36.00
N ARG A 192 -4.36 -47.27 35.00
CA ARG A 192 -5.32 -48.37 34.80
C ARG A 192 -4.61 -49.64 34.31
N LEU A 193 -3.55 -49.57 33.56
CA LEU A 193 -2.76 -50.71 33.10
C LEU A 193 -1.93 -51.36 34.23
N GLU A 194 -1.64 -50.63 35.32
CA GLU A 194 -0.95 -51.14 36.49
C GLU A 194 -1.89 -51.96 37.43
N GLN A 195 -3.21 -51.93 37.19
CA GLN A 195 -4.17 -52.72 37.95
C GLN A 195 -4.10 -54.21 37.57
N PRO A 196 -4.42 -55.16 38.49
CA PRO A 196 -4.29 -56.58 38.20
C PRO A 196 -5.09 -57.02 36.98
N ALA A 197 -4.41 -57.69 36.04
CA ALA A 197 -5.02 -58.16 34.82
C ALA A 197 -6.11 -59.25 35.12
N GLY A 198 -7.34 -58.97 34.68
CA GLY A 198 -8.43 -59.96 34.75
C GLY A 198 -9.85 -59.37 34.74
N ASP A 199 -9.99 -58.08 34.85
CA ASP A 199 -11.30 -57.43 34.79
C ASP A 199 -11.60 -56.96 33.34
N LEU A 200 -12.61 -57.59 32.72
CA LEU A 200 -13.08 -57.25 31.37
C LEU A 200 -13.53 -55.78 31.29
N MET A 201 -14.02 -55.23 32.39
CA MET A 201 -14.48 -53.86 32.47
C MET A 201 -13.30 -52.86 32.36
N VAL A 202 -12.19 -53.14 33.03
CA VAL A 202 -10.94 -52.35 32.95
C VAL A 202 -10.36 -52.38 31.55
N SER A 203 -10.37 -53.56 30.89
CA SER A 203 -9.92 -53.65 29.49
C SER A 203 -10.76 -52.80 28.56
N THR A 204 -12.10 -52.81 28.70
CA THR A 204 -13.01 -52.01 27.87
C THR A 204 -12.81 -50.49 28.10
N GLU A 205 -12.58 -50.06 29.32
CA GLU A 205 -12.30 -48.68 29.68
C GLU A 205 -10.94 -48.20 29.08
N VAL A 206 -9.91 -49.05 29.15
CA VAL A 206 -8.60 -48.77 28.53
C VAL A 206 -8.72 -48.64 27.03
N ASP A 207 -9.49 -49.50 26.35
CA ASP A 207 -9.69 -49.45 24.90
C ASP A 207 -10.48 -48.20 24.50
N THR A 208 -11.51 -47.82 25.27
CA THR A 208 -12.28 -46.59 25.06
C THR A 208 -11.38 -45.36 25.20
N LEU A 209 -10.59 -45.30 26.26
CA LEU A 209 -9.65 -44.23 26.51
C LEU A 209 -8.57 -44.14 25.42
N GLN A 210 -8.08 -45.29 24.92
CA GLN A 210 -7.12 -45.32 23.79
C GLN A 210 -7.72 -44.76 22.52
N ASN A 211 -8.99 -45.08 22.21
CA ASN A 211 -9.68 -44.53 21.04
C ASN A 211 -9.87 -43.03 21.18
N ALA A 212 -10.22 -42.52 22.37
CA ALA A 212 -10.33 -41.09 22.63
C ALA A 212 -8.96 -40.35 22.48
N ILE A 213 -7.87 -40.97 22.98
CA ILE A 213 -6.51 -40.49 22.83
C ILE A 213 -6.16 -40.34 21.33
N ASN A 214 -6.36 -41.40 20.56
CA ASN A 214 -6.06 -41.42 19.13
C ASN A 214 -6.88 -40.33 18.38
N ALA A 215 -8.16 -40.20 18.68
CA ALA A 215 -9.02 -39.19 18.09
C ALA A 215 -8.56 -37.77 18.44
N LEU A 216 -8.16 -37.51 19.68
CA LEU A 216 -7.67 -36.21 20.11
C LEU A 216 -6.30 -35.86 19.51
N GLU A 217 -5.40 -36.84 19.36
CA GLU A 217 -4.13 -36.64 18.64
C GLU A 217 -4.34 -36.23 17.17
N HIS A 218 -5.26 -36.90 16.47
CA HIS A 218 -5.62 -36.50 15.11
C HIS A 218 -6.21 -35.10 15.09
N ARG A 219 -7.05 -34.76 16.08
CA ARG A 219 -7.65 -33.42 16.15
C ARG A 219 -6.63 -32.34 16.43
N ILE A 220 -5.66 -32.58 17.31
CA ILE A 220 -4.53 -31.66 17.55
C ILE A 220 -3.78 -31.42 16.24
N TYR A 221 -3.50 -32.49 15.47
CA TYR A 221 -2.84 -32.34 14.17
C TYR A 221 -3.63 -31.45 13.21
N ASP A 222 -4.95 -31.59 13.09
CA ASP A 222 -5.80 -30.77 12.22
C ASP A 222 -5.77 -29.29 12.67
N LEU A 223 -5.83 -29.03 13.99
CA LEU A 223 -5.73 -27.67 14.53
C LEU A 223 -4.34 -27.04 14.28
N GLU A 224 -3.26 -27.82 14.38
CA GLU A 224 -1.91 -27.40 14.04
C GLU A 224 -1.80 -27.05 12.55
N MET A 225 -2.43 -27.82 11.65
CA MET A 225 -2.49 -27.52 10.23
C MET A 225 -3.24 -26.20 9.96
N ALA A 226 -4.39 -25.96 10.61
CA ALA A 226 -5.13 -24.72 10.51
C ALA A 226 -4.28 -23.52 11.04
N LYS A 227 -3.58 -23.70 12.15
CA LYS A 227 -2.65 -22.71 12.70
C LYS A 227 -1.52 -22.38 11.72
N MET A 228 -0.96 -23.39 11.04
CA MET A 228 0.08 -23.19 10.03
C MET A 228 -0.40 -22.31 8.87
N VAL A 229 -1.67 -22.44 8.46
CA VAL A 229 -2.28 -21.59 7.44
C VAL A 229 -2.35 -20.13 7.90
N ALA A 230 -2.78 -19.87 9.13
CA ALA A 230 -2.77 -18.53 9.69
C ALA A 230 -1.36 -17.92 9.71
N LEU A 231 -0.34 -18.70 10.11
CA LEU A 231 1.06 -18.27 10.09
C LEU A 231 1.57 -17.93 8.70
N GLN A 232 1.20 -18.72 7.69
CA GLN A 232 1.65 -18.52 6.31
C GLN A 232 0.98 -17.33 5.62
N ALA A 233 -0.18 -16.87 6.10
CA ALA A 233 -0.84 -15.66 5.60
C ALA A 233 -0.08 -14.37 5.99
N VAL A 234 0.61 -14.35 7.12
CA VAL A 234 1.30 -13.16 7.66
C VAL A 234 2.31 -12.53 6.69
N PRO A 235 3.32 -13.26 6.17
CA PRO A 235 4.29 -12.66 5.25
C PRO A 235 3.63 -12.15 3.97
N GLN A 236 2.54 -12.78 3.51
CA GLN A 236 1.84 -12.38 2.29
C GLN A 236 1.11 -11.06 2.50
N ILE A 237 0.38 -10.91 3.61
CA ILE A 237 -0.28 -9.65 3.98
C ILE A 237 0.76 -8.53 4.10
N LYS A 238 1.89 -8.78 4.79
CA LYS A 238 2.95 -7.77 4.96
C LYS A 238 3.61 -7.36 3.64
N MET A 239 3.83 -8.29 2.73
CA MET A 239 4.40 -7.99 1.41
C MET A 239 3.46 -7.11 0.59
N LEU A 240 2.15 -7.41 0.57
CA LEU A 240 1.13 -6.62 -0.10
C LEU A 240 1.02 -5.22 0.51
N GLN A 241 0.98 -5.12 1.83
CA GLN A 241 0.95 -3.85 2.55
C GLN A 241 2.17 -2.99 2.22
N SER A 242 3.37 -3.56 2.33
CA SER A 242 4.62 -2.86 2.02
C SER A 242 4.66 -2.35 0.56
N GLY A 243 4.12 -3.13 -0.38
CA GLY A 243 4.00 -2.70 -1.77
C GLY A 243 3.10 -1.48 -1.94
N ASN A 244 1.92 -1.48 -1.31
CA ASN A 244 1.00 -0.35 -1.34
C ASN A 244 1.61 0.90 -0.66
N ASP A 245 2.29 0.72 0.48
CA ASP A 245 2.95 1.82 1.19
C ASP A 245 4.06 2.46 0.35
N ARG A 246 4.84 1.65 -0.39
CA ARG A 246 5.86 2.13 -1.33
C ARG A 246 5.25 2.93 -2.48
N LEU A 247 4.10 2.48 -3.03
CA LEU A 247 3.36 3.23 -4.04
C LEU A 247 2.89 4.57 -3.51
N VAL A 248 2.26 4.59 -2.34
CA VAL A 248 1.78 5.82 -1.68
C VAL A 248 2.94 6.80 -1.44
N ALA A 249 4.06 6.32 -0.91
CA ALA A 249 5.25 7.14 -0.67
C ALA A 249 5.81 7.73 -1.98
N LYS A 250 5.90 6.91 -3.05
CA LYS A 250 6.39 7.37 -4.35
C LYS A 250 5.45 8.39 -4.97
N MET A 251 4.13 8.17 -4.93
CA MET A 251 3.17 9.15 -5.43
C MET A 251 3.26 10.49 -4.68
N ASN A 252 3.45 10.45 -3.36
CA ASN A 252 3.64 11.66 -2.58
C ASN A 252 4.88 12.45 -3.04
N SER A 253 6.04 11.78 -3.14
CA SER A 253 7.31 12.44 -3.44
C SER A 253 7.42 12.90 -4.91
N SER A 254 6.84 12.16 -5.85
CA SER A 254 7.04 12.43 -7.28
C SER A 254 5.90 13.21 -7.92
N PHE A 255 4.67 13.11 -7.38
CA PHE A 255 3.50 13.72 -8.03
C PHE A 255 2.81 14.74 -7.15
N MET A 256 2.49 14.40 -5.89
CA MET A 256 1.68 15.27 -5.04
C MET A 256 2.35 16.60 -4.73
N SER A 257 3.66 16.59 -4.52
CA SER A 257 4.44 17.81 -4.26
C SER A 257 4.89 18.52 -5.53
N THR A 258 5.21 17.77 -6.58
CA THR A 258 5.91 18.29 -7.76
C THR A 258 4.98 18.79 -8.85
N ILE A 259 3.83 18.13 -9.09
CA ILE A 259 2.88 18.54 -10.12
C ILE A 259 2.34 19.97 -9.90
N PRO A 260 1.92 20.38 -8.68
CA PRO A 260 1.49 21.75 -8.44
C PRO A 260 2.59 22.78 -8.74
N ILE A 261 3.83 22.51 -8.29
CA ILE A 261 4.99 23.39 -8.54
C ILE A 261 5.27 23.53 -10.04
N PHE A 262 5.27 22.40 -10.77
CA PHE A 262 5.45 22.39 -12.21
C PHE A 262 4.38 23.23 -12.92
N LYS A 263 3.12 23.03 -12.57
CA LYS A 263 1.99 23.78 -13.14
C LYS A 263 2.08 25.27 -12.85
N ASP A 264 2.32 25.64 -11.61
CA ASP A 264 2.44 27.05 -11.21
C ASP A 264 3.63 27.72 -11.90
N GLY A 265 4.75 27.00 -12.02
CA GLY A 265 5.92 27.43 -12.78
C GLY A 265 5.61 27.69 -14.24
N LEU A 266 4.86 26.79 -14.90
CA LEU A 266 4.41 26.99 -16.29
C LEU A 266 3.55 28.25 -16.43
N ILE A 267 2.56 28.44 -15.58
CA ILE A 267 1.64 29.60 -15.64
C ILE A 267 2.42 30.92 -15.45
N GLN A 268 3.30 30.96 -14.45
CA GLN A 268 4.11 32.15 -14.16
C GLN A 268 5.12 32.44 -15.28
N SER A 269 5.75 31.41 -15.88
CA SER A 269 6.67 31.58 -17.00
C SER A 269 5.98 32.14 -18.25
N ILE A 270 4.73 31.72 -18.51
CA ILE A 270 3.92 32.26 -19.59
C ILE A 270 3.57 33.72 -19.32
N ALA A 271 3.16 34.06 -18.10
CA ALA A 271 2.83 35.43 -17.70
C ALA A 271 4.04 36.35 -17.85
N ALA A 272 5.22 35.92 -17.37
CA ALA A 272 6.47 36.64 -17.52
C ALA A 272 6.85 36.86 -18.96
N LYS A 273 6.72 35.83 -19.82
CA LYS A 273 7.00 35.94 -21.25
C LYS A 273 6.06 36.92 -21.95
N ARG A 274 4.76 36.90 -21.62
CA ARG A 274 3.78 37.86 -22.12
C ARG A 274 4.11 39.30 -21.71
N GLN A 275 4.42 39.52 -20.44
CA GLN A 275 4.77 40.83 -19.89
C GLN A 275 6.02 41.41 -20.57
N LYS A 276 7.05 40.57 -20.80
CA LYS A 276 8.27 40.97 -21.51
C LYS A 276 7.96 41.36 -22.93
N LEU A 277 7.13 40.64 -23.65
CA LEU A 277 6.74 40.95 -25.03
C LEU A 277 6.01 42.29 -25.14
N VAL A 278 5.10 42.58 -24.21
CA VAL A 278 4.40 43.87 -24.09
C VAL A 278 5.42 44.99 -23.80
N GLY A 279 6.34 44.78 -22.86
CA GLY A 279 7.39 45.75 -22.54
C GLY A 279 8.33 46.05 -23.71
N ASP A 280 8.76 45.02 -24.44
CA ASP A 280 9.60 45.18 -25.63
C ASP A 280 8.85 45.93 -26.77
N SER A 281 7.56 45.63 -26.93
CA SER A 281 6.69 46.33 -27.89
C SER A 281 6.53 47.82 -27.57
N LEU A 282 6.32 48.15 -26.28
CA LEU A 282 6.21 49.52 -25.79
C LEU A 282 7.54 50.30 -25.96
N ARG A 283 8.69 49.65 -25.69
CA ARG A 283 10.02 50.25 -25.92
C ARG A 283 10.24 50.58 -27.41
N GLU A 284 9.87 49.67 -28.28
CA GLU A 284 10.00 49.87 -29.73
C GLU A 284 9.10 50.99 -30.22
N LEU A 285 7.85 51.05 -29.68
CA LEU A 285 6.94 52.15 -29.98
C LEU A 285 7.51 53.49 -29.50
N GLY A 286 8.08 53.53 -28.29
CA GLY A 286 8.75 54.71 -27.71
C GLY A 286 9.93 55.16 -28.55
N LYS A 287 10.77 54.24 -29.06
CA LYS A 287 11.88 54.54 -29.96
C LYS A 287 11.37 55.17 -31.26
N ARG A 288 10.38 54.59 -31.92
CA ARG A 288 9.78 55.12 -33.15
C ARG A 288 9.12 56.46 -32.94
N THR A 289 8.41 56.65 -31.80
CA THR A 289 7.81 57.94 -31.44
C THR A 289 8.90 58.99 -31.24
N ASN A 290 10.00 58.66 -30.56
CA ASN A 290 11.14 59.57 -30.40
C ASN A 290 11.86 59.88 -31.73
N GLU A 291 11.99 58.94 -32.66
CA GLU A 291 12.52 59.19 -33.99
C GLU A 291 11.62 60.13 -34.81
N ILE A 292 10.29 59.97 -34.75
CA ILE A 292 9.33 60.82 -35.42
C ILE A 292 9.35 62.25 -34.80
N VAL A 293 9.46 62.34 -33.47
CA VAL A 293 9.55 63.62 -32.76
C VAL A 293 10.85 64.35 -33.09
N LYS A 294 11.98 63.65 -33.14
CA LYS A 294 13.27 64.21 -33.56
C LYS A 294 13.25 64.71 -35.00
N ASN A 295 12.61 63.96 -35.88
CA ASN A 295 12.51 64.36 -37.36
C ASN A 295 11.55 65.50 -37.57
N LYS A 296 10.64 65.83 -36.62
CA LYS A 296 9.67 66.94 -36.77
C LYS A 296 10.03 68.23 -36.00
N ASN A 297 11.20 68.29 -35.33
CA ASN A 297 11.61 69.44 -34.49
C ASN A 297 10.60 69.88 -33.43
N ILE A 298 9.82 68.97 -32.87
CA ILE A 298 8.87 69.21 -31.80
C ILE A 298 9.61 69.01 -30.46
N ASN A 299 9.64 70.07 -29.62
CA ASN A 299 10.33 70.05 -28.33
C ASN A 299 9.75 68.94 -27.41
N PRO A 300 10.49 67.96 -26.97
CA PRO A 300 9.97 66.86 -26.19
C PRO A 300 9.85 67.31 -24.74
N GLN A 301 8.63 67.58 -24.25
CA GLN A 301 8.35 67.43 -22.81
C GLN A 301 8.47 65.95 -22.51
N SER A 302 9.46 65.60 -21.69
CA SER A 302 9.83 64.28 -21.28
C SER A 302 8.64 63.51 -20.66
N ARG A 303 8.01 62.64 -21.43
CA ARG A 303 7.24 61.53 -20.85
C ARG A 303 8.23 60.39 -20.64
N GLU A 304 8.68 60.26 -19.40
CA GLU A 304 9.34 59.07 -18.92
C GLU A 304 8.41 57.86 -19.14
N VAL A 305 8.83 56.90 -19.94
CA VAL A 305 8.16 55.60 -20.00
C VAL A 305 8.41 54.95 -18.63
N PRO A 306 7.37 54.61 -17.88
CA PRO A 306 7.56 54.03 -16.56
C PRO A 306 8.43 52.77 -16.66
N PRO A 307 9.33 52.54 -15.71
CA PRO A 307 10.17 51.33 -15.74
C PRO A 307 9.25 50.12 -15.72
N VAL A 308 9.45 49.20 -16.70
CA VAL A 308 8.81 47.91 -16.71
C VAL A 308 9.31 47.19 -15.48
N LEU A 309 8.42 46.99 -14.50
CA LEU A 309 8.72 46.15 -13.34
C LEU A 309 9.30 44.81 -13.81
N ASP A 310 10.48 44.48 -13.34
CA ASP A 310 11.07 43.16 -13.59
C ASP A 310 10.09 42.13 -13.04
N ALA A 311 9.47 41.37 -13.96
CA ALA A 311 8.62 40.25 -13.59
C ALA A 311 9.49 39.24 -12.84
N PRO A 312 8.99 38.62 -11.74
CA PRO A 312 9.71 37.59 -11.04
C PRO A 312 10.11 36.50 -12.03
N THR A 313 11.42 36.36 -12.24
CA THR A 313 12.01 35.33 -13.08
C THR A 313 11.85 34.01 -12.32
N ILE A 314 10.82 33.24 -12.64
CA ILE A 314 10.83 31.83 -12.23
C ILE A 314 11.92 31.18 -13.05
N GLU A 315 12.85 30.56 -12.36
CA GLU A 315 13.95 29.84 -12.97
C GLU A 315 13.36 28.68 -13.75
N ILE A 316 13.53 28.70 -15.07
CA ILE A 316 13.14 27.58 -15.96
C ILE A 316 13.74 26.27 -15.47
N GLU A 317 14.87 26.34 -14.82
CA GLU A 317 15.57 25.25 -14.14
C GLU A 317 14.67 24.52 -13.12
N LEU A 318 13.86 25.24 -12.36
CA LEU A 318 12.91 24.63 -11.40
C LEU A 318 11.81 23.82 -12.12
N ILE A 319 11.31 24.33 -13.24
CA ILE A 319 10.29 23.62 -14.05
C ILE A 319 10.90 22.34 -14.62
N GLU A 320 12.14 22.40 -15.09
CA GLU A 320 12.86 21.24 -15.61
C GLU A 320 13.15 20.21 -14.52
N GLU A 321 13.56 20.66 -13.35
CA GLU A 321 13.76 19.77 -12.22
C GLU A 321 12.45 19.05 -11.87
N CYS A 322 11.33 19.78 -11.78
CA CYS A 322 10.01 19.19 -11.57
C CYS A 322 9.64 18.20 -12.69
N TYR A 323 9.90 18.53 -13.96
CA TYR A 323 9.70 17.63 -15.08
C TYR A 323 10.47 16.32 -14.91
N HIS A 324 11.76 16.39 -14.58
CA HIS A 324 12.61 15.22 -14.39
C HIS A 324 12.15 14.36 -13.19
N ILE A 325 11.74 15.00 -12.08
CA ILE A 325 11.20 14.29 -10.91
C ILE A 325 9.92 13.53 -11.29
N ILE A 326 9.01 14.17 -12.05
CA ILE A 326 7.76 13.54 -12.51
C ILE A 326 8.07 12.35 -13.42
N MET A 327 8.93 12.53 -14.43
CA MET A 327 9.27 11.48 -15.39
C MET A 327 9.96 10.29 -14.72
N LYS A 328 10.92 10.56 -13.83
CA LYS A 328 11.58 9.52 -13.02
C LYS A 328 10.57 8.82 -12.11
N GLY A 329 9.70 9.59 -11.46
CA GLY A 329 8.63 9.07 -10.61
C GLY A 329 7.70 8.11 -11.35
N MET A 330 7.36 8.41 -12.60
CA MET A 330 6.54 7.53 -13.44
C MET A 330 7.23 6.17 -13.70
N GLN A 331 8.52 6.16 -14.01
CA GLN A 331 9.27 4.92 -14.23
C GLN A 331 9.36 4.08 -12.96
N GLU A 332 9.70 4.72 -11.84
CA GLU A 332 9.83 4.03 -10.55
C GLU A 332 8.48 3.51 -10.05
N THR A 333 7.40 4.24 -10.28
CA THR A 333 6.05 3.79 -9.91
C THR A 333 5.63 2.56 -10.73
N ARG A 334 5.89 2.54 -12.04
CA ARG A 334 5.65 1.35 -12.88
C ARG A 334 6.42 0.13 -12.36
N SER A 335 7.69 0.30 -12.03
CA SER A 335 8.50 -0.80 -11.49
C SER A 335 7.94 -1.35 -10.17
N ILE A 336 7.47 -0.47 -9.28
CA ILE A 336 6.83 -0.88 -8.02
C ILE A 336 5.52 -1.63 -8.30
N GLU A 337 4.71 -1.17 -9.26
CA GLU A 337 3.46 -1.84 -9.63
C GLU A 337 3.68 -3.21 -10.22
N GLU A 338 4.66 -3.36 -11.13
CA GLU A 338 5.02 -4.66 -11.68
C GLU A 338 5.49 -5.63 -10.59
N GLU A 339 6.30 -5.16 -9.63
CA GLU A 339 6.71 -5.96 -8.48
C GLU A 339 5.50 -6.37 -7.63
N ASN A 340 4.59 -5.43 -7.34
CA ASN A 340 3.37 -5.71 -6.58
C ASN A 340 2.49 -6.74 -7.28
N LYS A 341 2.34 -6.65 -8.60
CA LYS A 341 1.60 -7.63 -9.40
C LYS A 341 2.20 -9.04 -9.24
N ARG A 342 3.53 -9.17 -9.35
CA ARG A 342 4.22 -10.45 -9.12
C ARG A 342 4.02 -10.98 -7.69
N VAL A 343 4.06 -10.09 -6.69
CA VAL A 343 3.79 -10.44 -5.29
C VAL A 343 2.36 -10.96 -5.13
N LYS A 344 1.38 -10.29 -5.72
CA LYS A 344 -0.02 -10.69 -5.69
C LYS A 344 -0.24 -12.06 -6.33
N GLU A 345 0.32 -12.31 -7.51
CA GLU A 345 0.24 -13.61 -8.17
C GLU A 345 0.82 -14.73 -7.31
N LYS A 346 2.02 -14.56 -6.78
CA LYS A 346 2.65 -15.54 -5.89
C LYS A 346 1.85 -15.77 -4.61
N SER A 347 1.29 -14.71 -4.03
CA SER A 347 0.45 -14.80 -2.83
C SER A 347 -0.85 -15.56 -3.13
N ARG A 348 -1.48 -15.28 -4.28
CA ARG A 348 -2.66 -16.00 -4.77
C ARG A 348 -2.37 -17.50 -4.91
N GLU A 349 -1.29 -17.88 -5.62
CA GLU A 349 -0.93 -19.28 -5.81
C GLU A 349 -0.72 -20.00 -4.46
N ARG A 350 -0.05 -19.36 -3.52
CA ARG A 350 0.19 -19.91 -2.18
C ARG A 350 -1.11 -20.11 -1.41
N LEU A 351 -1.99 -19.09 -1.40
CA LEU A 351 -3.29 -19.17 -0.70
C LEU A 351 -4.18 -20.26 -1.29
N VAL A 352 -4.23 -20.39 -2.61
CA VAL A 352 -4.98 -21.47 -3.28
C VAL A 352 -4.44 -22.85 -2.90
N LYS A 353 -3.11 -23.02 -2.81
CA LYS A 353 -2.52 -24.28 -2.34
C LYS A 353 -2.89 -24.59 -0.89
N LEU A 354 -2.83 -23.58 -0.02
CA LEU A 354 -3.18 -23.71 1.40
C LEU A 354 -4.65 -24.10 1.60
N LEU A 355 -5.57 -23.45 0.89
CA LEU A 355 -7.01 -23.78 0.93
C LEU A 355 -7.26 -25.24 0.48
N LYS A 356 -6.57 -25.71 -0.56
CA LYS A 356 -6.67 -27.11 -1.01
C LYS A 356 -6.15 -28.09 0.06
N THR A 357 -5.10 -27.73 0.78
CA THR A 357 -4.56 -28.59 1.84
C THR A 357 -5.55 -28.70 2.99
N ILE A 358 -6.21 -27.60 3.40
CA ILE A 358 -7.24 -27.63 4.46
C ILE A 358 -8.43 -28.48 4.02
N SER A 359 -8.93 -28.29 2.79
CA SER A 359 -10.10 -29.04 2.29
C SER A 359 -9.82 -30.53 2.06
N ALA A 360 -8.56 -30.92 1.97
CA ALA A 360 -8.17 -32.35 1.90
C ALA A 360 -7.97 -32.99 3.28
N SER A 361 -7.88 -32.16 4.34
CA SER A 361 -7.72 -32.61 5.73
C SER A 361 -9.06 -32.61 6.51
N GLN A 362 -10.15 -32.18 5.87
CA GLN A 362 -11.54 -32.26 6.37
C GLN A 362 -12.27 -33.45 5.73
#